data_8e66cea71c5e6383dde0a6a8020fd07e
#
_entry.id   8e66cea71c5e6383dde0a6a8020fd07e
#
_cell.length_a   1.000
_cell.length_b   1.000
_cell.length_c   1.000
_cell.angle_alpha   90.00
_cell.angle_beta   90.00
_cell.angle_gamma   90.00
#
_symmetry.space_group_name_H-M   'P 1'
#
loop_
_entity.id
_entity.type
_entity.pdbx_description
1 polymer ?
#
loop_
_entity_poly.entity_id
_entity_poly.type
_entity_poly.pdbx_seq_one_letter_code
_entity_poly.pdbx_strand_id
1 'polypeptide(L)'
;GMNSSWQWYKNGISIPVLRNKIHPYYGIYFPTRFDHLVLFDNWLKRYQGSKKTAIDVGFGSGVLSLQMIQHGFQKVYATDINPNAIVGLSEFMGTTKLSRKIELDFGHLFGKWNKQTELIVFNPPWLPEAHDTEGIDNAVYYNKDLFPDFFAAAKKRLLPEGKLVLLFSNLAQITNVSKEH
;
A
#
# COMPACT_ATOMS: atom_id res chain seq x y z
N GLY A 1 -21.33 -5.29 -3.79
CA GLY A 1 -21.76 -6.27 -4.76
C GLY A 1 -21.04 -6.13 -6.10
N MET A 2 -21.21 -7.09 -6.99
CA MET A 2 -20.59 -7.08 -8.33
C MET A 2 -20.89 -5.81 -9.12
N ASN A 3 -22.11 -5.28 -9.01
CA ASN A 3 -22.51 -4.05 -9.70
C ASN A 3 -21.71 -2.83 -9.24
N SER A 4 -21.42 -2.72 -7.95
CA SER A 4 -20.62 -1.61 -7.40
C SER A 4 -19.16 -1.68 -7.89
N SER A 5 -18.57 -2.88 -7.85
CA SER A 5 -17.19 -3.07 -8.33
C SER A 5 -17.05 -2.77 -9.81
N TRP A 6 -18.03 -3.16 -10.61
CA TRP A 6 -18.06 -2.83 -12.05
C TRP A 6 -18.17 -1.33 -12.31
N GLN A 7 -19.06 -0.64 -11.57
CA GLN A 7 -19.21 0.80 -11.69
C GLN A 7 -17.94 1.55 -11.29
N TRP A 8 -17.27 1.10 -10.23
CA TRP A 8 -16.00 1.69 -9.78
C TRP A 8 -14.90 1.50 -10.81
N TYR A 9 -14.80 0.33 -11.40
CA TYR A 9 -13.84 0.08 -12.47
C TYR A 9 -14.08 0.98 -13.68
N LYS A 10 -15.33 1.08 -14.11
CA LYS A 10 -15.71 1.84 -15.30
C LYS A 10 -15.64 3.36 -15.09
N ASN A 11 -16.21 3.85 -14.02
CA ASN A 11 -16.43 5.28 -13.79
C ASN A 11 -15.32 5.93 -12.93
N GLY A 12 -14.55 5.13 -12.22
CA GLY A 12 -13.56 5.60 -11.26
C GLY A 12 -14.16 6.11 -9.95
N ILE A 13 -13.29 6.29 -8.98
CA ILE A 13 -13.63 6.81 -7.66
C ILE A 13 -12.76 8.02 -7.37
N SER A 14 -13.39 9.10 -6.91
CA SER A 14 -12.69 10.24 -6.36
C SER A 14 -12.35 10.00 -4.90
N ILE A 15 -11.08 10.18 -4.55
CA ILE A 15 -10.59 10.08 -3.17
C ILE A 15 -10.11 11.45 -2.74
N PRO A 16 -10.47 11.93 -1.53
CA PRO A 16 -10.14 13.29 -1.09
C PRO A 16 -8.65 13.62 -1.12
N VAL A 17 -7.79 12.64 -0.94
CA VAL A 17 -6.34 12.82 -0.87
C VAL A 17 -5.62 12.67 -2.22
N LEU A 18 -6.34 12.31 -3.29
CA LEU A 18 -5.79 12.14 -4.63
C LEU A 18 -6.38 13.15 -5.60
N ARG A 19 -5.54 13.68 -6.49
CA ARG A 19 -5.96 14.64 -7.53
C ARG A 19 -6.79 13.99 -8.62
N ASN A 20 -6.48 12.72 -8.96
CA ASN A 20 -7.11 11.99 -10.04
C ASN A 20 -7.98 10.86 -9.50
N LYS A 21 -9.04 10.54 -10.22
CA LYS A 21 -9.84 9.35 -9.93
C LYS A 21 -9.00 8.10 -10.10
N ILE A 22 -9.27 7.09 -9.28
CA ILE A 22 -8.73 5.75 -9.45
C ILE A 22 -9.82 4.79 -9.92
N HIS A 23 -9.43 3.74 -10.62
CA HIS A 23 -10.33 2.72 -11.17
C HIS A 23 -9.97 1.37 -10.55
N PRO A 24 -10.55 0.99 -9.40
CA PRO A 24 -10.24 -0.27 -8.74
C PRO A 24 -10.60 -1.46 -9.61
N TYR A 25 -9.67 -2.38 -9.76
CA TYR A 25 -9.89 -3.61 -10.51
C TYR A 25 -10.71 -4.61 -9.67
N TYR A 26 -11.45 -5.49 -10.36
CA TYR A 26 -12.24 -6.52 -9.70
C TYR A 26 -11.39 -7.42 -8.79
N GLY A 27 -11.94 -7.77 -7.63
CA GLY A 27 -11.25 -8.64 -6.68
C GLY A 27 -10.19 -7.95 -5.81
N ILE A 28 -10.07 -6.63 -5.91
CA ILE A 28 -9.17 -5.84 -5.07
C ILE A 28 -9.96 -5.22 -3.93
N TYR A 29 -9.40 -5.31 -2.72
CA TYR A 29 -9.94 -4.56 -1.58
C TYR A 29 -9.81 -3.05 -1.84
N PHE A 30 -10.91 -2.36 -1.76
CA PHE A 30 -10.95 -0.92 -1.86
C PHE A 30 -11.51 -0.32 -0.56
N PRO A 31 -10.83 0.64 0.07
CA PRO A 31 -11.31 1.21 1.30
C PRO A 31 -12.61 1.99 1.06
N THR A 32 -13.63 1.70 1.87
CA THR A 32 -14.88 2.45 1.91
C THR A 32 -14.82 3.63 2.86
N ARG A 33 -13.82 3.65 3.75
CA ARG A 33 -13.51 4.76 4.65
C ARG A 33 -12.15 5.33 4.26
N PHE A 34 -12.01 6.64 4.37
CA PHE A 34 -10.83 7.37 3.94
C PHE A 34 -10.02 7.98 5.09
N ASP A 35 -10.43 7.77 6.33
CA ASP A 35 -9.79 8.37 7.50
C ASP A 35 -8.29 8.04 7.58
N HIS A 36 -7.94 6.78 7.32
CA HIS A 36 -6.54 6.34 7.32
C HIS A 36 -5.74 6.97 6.17
N LEU A 37 -6.36 7.22 5.03
CA LEU A 37 -5.73 7.88 3.89
C LEU A 37 -5.48 9.36 4.17
N VAL A 38 -6.42 10.04 4.82
CA VAL A 38 -6.26 11.42 5.27
C VAL A 38 -5.16 11.52 6.31
N LEU A 39 -5.10 10.58 7.23
CA LEU A 39 -4.06 10.49 8.25
C LEU A 39 -2.67 10.35 7.61
N PHE A 40 -2.55 9.47 6.65
CA PHE A 40 -1.30 9.28 5.92
C PHE A 40 -0.90 10.51 5.10
N ASP A 41 -1.87 11.16 4.46
CA ASP A 41 -1.64 12.41 3.73
C ASP A 41 -1.06 13.49 4.64
N ASN A 42 -1.64 13.66 5.83
CA ASN A 42 -1.14 14.60 6.83
C ASN A 42 0.25 14.23 7.34
N TRP A 43 0.52 12.95 7.52
CA TRP A 43 1.85 12.47 7.89
C TRP A 43 2.88 12.80 6.81
N LEU A 44 2.55 12.55 5.55
CA LEU A 44 3.42 12.88 4.41
C LEU A 44 3.71 14.37 4.29
N LYS A 45 2.74 15.24 4.58
CA LYS A 45 2.94 16.70 4.61
C LYS A 45 3.98 17.13 5.64
N ARG A 46 4.10 16.41 6.74
CA ARG A 46 5.06 16.70 7.81
C ARG A 46 6.38 15.97 7.66
N TYR A 47 6.46 15.03 6.73
CA TYR A 47 7.66 14.25 6.52
C TYR A 47 8.83 15.12 6.04
N GLN A 48 9.94 15.08 6.79
CA GLN A 48 11.13 15.89 6.55
C GLN A 48 12.30 15.10 5.97
N GLY A 49 12.15 13.76 5.81
CA GLY A 49 13.21 12.90 5.33
C GLY A 49 13.41 12.96 3.82
N SER A 50 14.36 12.18 3.34
CA SER A 50 14.59 11.99 1.91
C SER A 50 13.38 11.34 1.25
N LYS A 51 13.07 11.77 0.03
CA LYS A 51 11.96 11.27 -0.80
C LYS A 51 12.44 10.56 -2.07
N LYS A 52 13.60 9.94 -2.01
CA LYS A 52 14.14 9.22 -3.17
C LYS A 52 13.37 7.94 -3.46
N THR A 53 13.20 7.10 -2.46
CA THR A 53 12.56 5.79 -2.64
C THR A 53 11.63 5.46 -1.47
N ALA A 54 10.60 4.69 -1.78
CA ALA A 54 9.71 4.09 -0.80
C ALA A 54 9.26 2.71 -1.27
N ILE A 55 8.84 1.87 -0.33
CA ILE A 55 8.22 0.57 -0.63
C ILE A 55 6.81 0.57 -0.06
N ASP A 56 5.85 0.18 -0.89
CA ASP A 56 4.46 -0.04 -0.52
C ASP A 56 4.19 -1.56 -0.52
N VAL A 57 4.09 -2.14 0.67
CA VAL A 57 3.89 -3.58 0.84
C VAL A 57 2.40 -3.89 0.86
N GLY A 58 1.95 -4.75 -0.05
CA GLY A 58 0.54 -5.06 -0.22
C GLY A 58 -0.25 -3.85 -0.72
N PHE A 59 0.09 -3.37 -1.91
CA PHE A 59 -0.42 -2.08 -2.40
C PHE A 59 -1.92 -2.07 -2.75
N GLY A 60 -2.55 -3.22 -2.95
CA GLY A 60 -3.98 -3.31 -3.26
C GLY A 60 -4.39 -2.44 -4.44
N SER A 61 -5.20 -1.41 -4.19
CA SER A 61 -5.62 -0.44 -5.21
C SER A 61 -4.51 0.56 -5.63
N GLY A 62 -3.43 0.64 -4.85
CA GLY A 62 -2.31 1.54 -5.14
C GLY A 62 -2.45 2.95 -4.55
N VAL A 63 -3.45 3.22 -3.73
CA VAL A 63 -3.70 4.57 -3.19
C VAL A 63 -2.51 5.11 -2.41
N LEU A 64 -1.89 4.31 -1.54
CA LEU A 64 -0.74 4.76 -0.74
C LEU A 64 0.46 5.07 -1.63
N SER A 65 0.72 4.26 -2.64
CA SER A 65 1.76 4.54 -3.64
C SER A 65 1.52 5.85 -4.36
N LEU A 66 0.28 6.10 -4.79
CA LEU A 66 -0.09 7.35 -5.46
C LEU A 66 0.05 8.57 -4.54
N GLN A 67 -0.31 8.42 -3.26
CA GLN A 67 -0.11 9.49 -2.26
C GLN A 67 1.38 9.83 -2.11
N MET A 68 2.23 8.82 -2.01
CA MET A 68 3.68 9.04 -1.89
C MET A 68 4.26 9.76 -3.11
N ILE A 69 3.87 9.36 -4.32
CA ILE A 69 4.29 10.05 -5.54
C ILE A 69 3.77 11.50 -5.57
N GLN A 70 2.52 11.69 -5.18
CA GLN A 70 1.90 13.04 -5.14
C GLN A 70 2.63 13.97 -4.15
N HIS A 71 3.19 13.42 -3.06
CA HIS A 71 3.99 14.15 -2.09
C HIS A 71 5.47 14.27 -2.43
N GLY A 72 5.88 13.83 -3.62
CA GLY A 72 7.21 14.06 -4.15
C GLY A 72 8.20 12.92 -4.04
N PHE A 73 7.79 11.72 -3.64
CA PHE A 73 8.66 10.55 -3.72
C PHE A 73 9.02 10.28 -5.18
N GLN A 74 10.30 10.06 -5.45
CA GLN A 74 10.79 9.90 -6.83
C GLN A 74 10.50 8.52 -7.36
N LYS A 75 10.56 7.50 -6.51
CA LYS A 75 10.36 6.11 -6.88
C LYS A 75 9.65 5.35 -5.77
N VAL A 76 8.61 4.61 -6.12
CA VAL A 76 7.92 3.68 -5.22
C VAL A 76 8.03 2.27 -5.79
N TYR A 77 8.48 1.33 -4.97
CA TYR A 77 8.42 -0.10 -5.23
C TYR A 77 7.18 -0.65 -4.54
N ALA A 78 6.29 -1.25 -5.30
CA ALA A 78 5.02 -1.74 -4.77
C ALA A 78 4.88 -3.24 -5.01
N THR A 79 4.55 -3.97 -3.96
CA THR A 79 4.39 -5.43 -4.02
C THR A 79 2.98 -5.84 -3.63
N ASP A 80 2.49 -6.90 -4.23
CA ASP A 80 1.23 -7.54 -3.85
C ASP A 80 1.24 -9.02 -4.24
N ILE A 81 0.54 -9.83 -3.47
CA ILE A 81 0.32 -11.25 -3.76
C ILE A 81 -0.92 -11.47 -4.63
N ASN A 82 -1.75 -10.45 -4.80
CA ASN A 82 -2.95 -10.54 -5.61
C ASN A 82 -2.62 -10.14 -7.06
N PRO A 83 -2.71 -11.07 -8.03
CA PRO A 83 -2.42 -10.75 -9.42
C PRO A 83 -3.36 -9.69 -9.99
N ASN A 84 -4.59 -9.57 -9.48
CA ASN A 84 -5.54 -8.53 -9.90
C ASN A 84 -5.07 -7.13 -9.49
N ALA A 85 -4.37 -7.01 -8.36
CA ALA A 85 -3.77 -5.74 -7.95
C ALA A 85 -2.70 -5.29 -8.95
N ILE A 86 -1.84 -6.22 -9.39
CA ILE A 86 -0.81 -5.95 -10.40
C ILE A 86 -1.46 -5.50 -11.72
N VAL A 87 -2.46 -6.24 -12.22
CA VAL A 87 -3.16 -5.90 -13.46
C VAL A 87 -3.83 -4.53 -13.35
N GLY A 88 -4.57 -4.30 -12.27
CA GLY A 88 -5.31 -3.06 -12.08
C GLY A 88 -4.43 -1.83 -12.03
N LEU A 89 -3.36 -1.86 -11.24
CA LEU A 89 -2.45 -0.73 -11.14
C LEU A 89 -1.62 -0.55 -12.42
N SER A 90 -1.24 -1.64 -13.09
CA SER A 90 -0.56 -1.58 -14.39
C SER A 90 -1.42 -0.92 -15.45
N GLU A 91 -2.71 -1.24 -15.54
CA GLU A 91 -3.65 -0.58 -16.46
C GLU A 91 -3.75 0.92 -16.17
N PHE A 92 -3.91 1.29 -14.90
CA PHE A 92 -3.97 2.70 -14.50
C PHE A 92 -2.69 3.44 -14.86
N MET A 93 -1.52 2.85 -14.59
CA MET A 93 -0.23 3.44 -14.92
C MET A 93 -0.01 3.59 -16.42
N GLY A 94 -0.58 2.68 -17.22
CA GLY A 94 -0.50 2.74 -18.69
C GLY A 94 -1.20 3.95 -19.31
N THR A 95 -2.15 4.55 -18.58
CA THR A 95 -2.84 5.78 -18.99
C THR A 95 -2.16 7.06 -18.50
N THR A 96 -1.06 6.94 -17.77
CA THR A 96 -0.35 8.04 -17.11
C THR A 96 1.16 7.89 -17.29
N LYS A 97 1.92 8.87 -16.80
CA LYS A 97 3.40 8.78 -16.78
C LYS A 97 3.95 8.10 -15.52
N LEU A 98 3.09 7.47 -14.72
CA LEU A 98 3.45 6.89 -13.43
C LEU A 98 4.33 5.64 -13.54
N SER A 99 4.35 4.97 -14.70
CA SER A 99 5.19 3.79 -14.94
C SER A 99 6.69 4.04 -14.74
N ARG A 100 7.11 5.30 -14.80
CA ARG A 100 8.50 5.70 -14.52
C ARG A 100 8.79 5.85 -13.03
N LYS A 101 7.74 6.01 -12.21
CA LYS A 101 7.86 6.31 -10.78
C LYS A 101 7.45 5.15 -9.90
N ILE A 102 6.65 4.23 -10.39
CA ILE A 102 6.16 3.07 -9.64
C ILE A 102 6.59 1.80 -10.35
N GLU A 103 7.32 0.93 -9.64
CA GLU A 103 7.64 -0.42 -10.10
C GLU A 103 6.81 -1.42 -9.30
N LEU A 104 6.18 -2.36 -10.01
CA LEU A 104 5.32 -3.39 -9.42
C LEU A 104 6.05 -4.72 -9.38
N ASP A 105 5.85 -5.48 -8.31
CA ASP A 105 6.30 -6.84 -8.18
C ASP A 105 5.21 -7.73 -7.58
N PHE A 106 5.00 -8.88 -8.20
CA PHE A 106 4.11 -9.91 -7.70
C PHE A 106 4.87 -10.78 -6.70
N GLY A 107 4.44 -10.78 -5.46
CA GLY A 107 5.12 -11.58 -4.45
C GLY A 107 4.64 -11.31 -3.04
N HIS A 108 5.05 -12.20 -2.14
CA HIS A 108 4.78 -12.09 -0.71
C HIS A 108 5.69 -11.04 -0.07
N LEU A 109 5.16 -10.22 0.81
CA LEU A 109 5.86 -9.13 1.50
C LEU A 109 6.61 -8.22 0.52
N PHE A 110 7.94 -8.29 0.49
CA PHE A 110 8.78 -7.45 -0.37
C PHE A 110 9.06 -8.07 -1.73
N GLY A 111 8.53 -9.26 -2.02
CA GLY A 111 8.79 -9.95 -3.28
C GLY A 111 10.29 -10.10 -3.55
N LYS A 112 10.74 -9.62 -4.69
CA LYS A 112 12.16 -9.62 -5.09
C LYS A 112 12.96 -8.40 -4.62
N TRP A 113 12.29 -7.40 -4.06
CA TRP A 113 12.96 -6.16 -3.65
C TRP A 113 13.89 -6.42 -2.47
N ASN A 114 15.17 -6.18 -2.67
CA ASN A 114 16.21 -6.30 -1.65
C ASN A 114 17.02 -5.02 -1.46
N LYS A 115 16.56 -3.93 -2.07
CA LYS A 115 17.21 -2.62 -1.96
C LYS A 115 16.81 -1.92 -0.67
N GLN A 116 17.67 -1.05 -0.18
CA GLN A 116 17.35 -0.18 0.94
C GLN A 116 16.57 1.06 0.51
N THR A 117 15.72 1.54 1.38
CA THR A 117 14.81 2.66 1.12
C THR A 117 14.68 3.57 2.34
N GLU A 118 14.21 4.78 2.12
CA GLU A 118 13.94 5.75 3.17
C GLU A 118 12.61 5.53 3.88
N LEU A 119 11.64 4.91 3.19
CA LEU A 119 10.29 4.73 3.71
C LEU A 119 9.73 3.37 3.31
N ILE A 120 9.22 2.64 4.28
CA ILE A 120 8.42 1.43 4.07
C ILE A 120 7.03 1.68 4.63
N VAL A 121 6.00 1.46 3.83
CA VAL A 121 4.60 1.59 4.23
C VAL A 121 3.93 0.23 4.10
N PHE A 122 3.23 -0.16 5.14
CA PHE A 122 2.44 -1.38 5.17
C PHE A 122 1.07 -1.10 5.76
N ASN A 123 0.04 -1.31 4.96
CA ASN A 123 -1.35 -1.30 5.42
C ASN A 123 -1.83 -2.75 5.48
N PRO A 124 -1.55 -3.48 6.59
CA PRO A 124 -2.01 -4.85 6.70
C PRO A 124 -3.53 -4.88 6.75
N PRO A 125 -4.17 -5.85 6.10
CA PRO A 125 -5.58 -6.04 6.28
C PRO A 125 -5.82 -6.45 7.72
N TRP A 126 -6.46 -5.57 8.47
CA TRP A 126 -6.93 -5.85 9.80
C TRP A 126 -8.23 -6.61 9.68
N LEU A 127 -8.20 -7.87 10.01
CA LEU A 127 -9.44 -8.62 10.18
C LEU A 127 -9.81 -8.54 11.66
N PRO A 128 -10.97 -7.94 12.01
CA PRO A 128 -11.53 -8.13 13.33
C PRO A 128 -11.64 -9.63 13.57
N GLU A 129 -11.47 -10.07 14.82
CA GLU A 129 -11.55 -11.48 15.20
C GLU A 129 -12.65 -12.18 14.40
N ALA A 130 -12.21 -13.08 13.53
CA ALA A 130 -13.09 -13.56 12.48
C ALA A 130 -14.03 -14.62 13.03
N HIS A 131 -15.27 -14.30 13.06
CA HIS A 131 -16.31 -15.31 13.17
C HIS A 131 -16.89 -15.73 11.82
N ASP A 132 -16.64 -15.00 10.72
CA ASP A 132 -17.34 -15.21 9.46
C ASP A 132 -16.49 -14.93 8.21
N THR A 133 -15.29 -15.46 8.11
CA THR A 133 -14.56 -15.33 6.84
C THR A 133 -14.37 -16.69 6.17
N GLU A 134 -15.28 -17.04 5.31
CA GLU A 134 -15.12 -18.11 4.33
C GLU A 134 -14.39 -17.52 3.10
N GLY A 135 -13.08 -17.78 2.97
CA GLY A 135 -12.37 -17.38 1.77
C GLY A 135 -10.86 -17.63 1.83
N ILE A 136 -10.27 -17.77 0.65
CA ILE A 136 -8.85 -18.07 0.43
C ILE A 136 -7.93 -17.01 1.04
N ASP A 137 -8.40 -15.78 1.13
CA ASP A 137 -7.62 -14.65 1.67
C ASP A 137 -7.31 -14.80 3.16
N ASN A 138 -8.10 -15.55 3.89
CA ASN A 138 -7.90 -15.78 5.33
C ASN A 138 -6.61 -16.52 5.66
N ALA A 139 -6.22 -17.45 4.84
CA ALA A 139 -5.02 -18.26 5.07
C ALA A 139 -3.74 -17.44 5.02
N VAL A 140 -3.75 -16.34 4.28
CA VAL A 140 -2.59 -15.44 4.13
C VAL A 140 -2.48 -14.48 5.32
N TYR A 141 -3.60 -14.05 5.88
CA TYR A 141 -3.65 -13.02 6.91
C TYR A 141 -3.50 -13.55 8.34
N TYR A 142 -3.78 -14.81 8.56
CA TYR A 142 -3.63 -15.47 9.86
C TYR A 142 -2.31 -16.18 10.06
N ASN A 143 -1.33 -15.96 9.23
CA ASN A 143 0.00 -16.49 9.49
C ASN A 143 0.57 -15.80 10.73
N LYS A 144 0.82 -16.58 11.79
CA LYS A 144 1.42 -16.13 13.05
C LYS A 144 2.74 -15.38 12.85
N ASP A 145 3.45 -15.74 11.79
CA ASP A 145 4.78 -15.24 11.50
C ASP A 145 4.77 -14.01 10.59
N LEU A 146 3.59 -13.53 10.17
CA LEU A 146 3.47 -12.40 9.24
C LEU A 146 4.18 -11.15 9.76
N PHE A 147 3.87 -10.71 10.98
CA PHE A 147 4.49 -9.52 11.53
C PHE A 147 5.97 -9.72 11.88
N PRO A 148 6.39 -10.80 12.56
CA PRO A 148 7.82 -11.05 12.76
C PRO A 148 8.61 -11.11 11.47
N ASP A 149 8.12 -11.81 10.46
CA ASP A 149 8.77 -11.91 9.15
C ASP A 149 8.82 -10.55 8.45
N PHE A 150 7.72 -9.80 8.51
CA PHE A 150 7.66 -8.45 7.96
C PHE A 150 8.70 -7.53 8.62
N PHE A 151 8.74 -7.47 9.94
CA PHE A 151 9.68 -6.61 10.67
C PHE A 151 11.14 -6.98 10.40
N ALA A 152 11.46 -8.27 10.38
CA ALA A 152 12.80 -8.73 10.05
C ALA A 152 13.21 -8.33 8.63
N ALA A 153 12.32 -8.50 7.67
CA ALA A 153 12.57 -8.14 6.27
C ALA A 153 12.64 -6.62 6.06
N ALA A 154 11.79 -5.86 6.75
CA ALA A 154 11.79 -4.40 6.72
C ALA A 154 13.09 -3.82 7.27
N LYS A 155 13.57 -4.36 8.39
CA LYS A 155 14.82 -3.91 9.02
C LYS A 155 16.01 -3.96 8.06
N LYS A 156 16.09 -5.00 7.24
CA LYS A 156 17.15 -5.15 6.23
C LYS A 156 17.04 -4.14 5.10
N ARG A 157 15.85 -3.61 4.85
CA ARG A 157 15.53 -2.73 3.71
C ARG A 157 15.41 -1.26 4.07
N LEU A 158 15.57 -0.91 5.34
CA LEU A 158 15.58 0.48 5.77
C LEU A 158 17.00 1.04 5.80
N LEU A 159 17.16 2.22 5.23
CA LEU A 159 18.35 3.04 5.44
C LEU A 159 18.43 3.51 6.90
N PRO A 160 19.60 3.98 7.39
CA PRO A 160 19.76 4.37 8.79
C PRO A 160 18.71 5.34 9.33
N GLU A 161 18.32 6.35 8.56
CA GLU A 161 17.27 7.32 8.92
C GLU A 161 15.89 6.92 8.39
N GLY A 162 15.76 5.70 7.90
CA GLY A 162 14.53 5.20 7.28
C GLY A 162 13.38 5.06 8.27
N LYS A 163 12.16 5.23 7.78
CA LYS A 163 10.92 5.15 8.53
C LYS A 163 10.10 3.96 8.08
N LEU A 164 9.52 3.26 9.04
CA LEU A 164 8.50 2.25 8.81
C LEU A 164 7.16 2.79 9.30
N VAL A 165 6.18 2.86 8.42
CA VAL A 165 4.82 3.29 8.73
C VAL A 165 3.88 2.11 8.61
N LEU A 166 3.21 1.77 9.71
CA LEU A 166 2.09 0.85 9.73
C LEU A 166 0.80 1.65 9.75
N LEU A 167 -0.06 1.37 8.80
CA LEU A 167 -1.33 2.06 8.66
C LEU A 167 -2.48 1.07 8.86
N PHE A 168 -3.29 1.32 9.88
CA PHE A 168 -4.43 0.47 10.21
C PHE A 168 -5.73 1.16 9.78
N SER A 169 -6.33 0.68 8.70
CA SER A 169 -7.49 1.32 8.08
C SER A 169 -8.74 1.34 8.93
N ASN A 170 -8.92 0.35 9.80
CA ASN A 170 -10.09 0.26 10.68
C ASN A 170 -9.96 1.06 11.99
N LEU A 171 -8.74 1.46 12.34
CA LEU A 171 -8.46 2.21 13.57
C LEU A 171 -8.17 3.69 13.32
N ALA A 172 -8.08 4.11 12.04
CA ALA A 172 -7.63 5.44 11.64
C ALA A 172 -6.35 5.86 12.38
N GLN A 173 -5.40 4.93 12.49
CA GLN A 173 -4.20 5.08 13.29
C GLN A 173 -2.95 4.81 12.45
N ILE A 174 -1.92 5.62 12.66
CA ILE A 174 -0.59 5.39 12.11
C ILE A 174 0.36 5.07 13.27
N THR A 175 1.06 3.94 13.15
CA THR A 175 2.18 3.61 14.00
C THR A 175 3.47 3.85 13.22
N ASN A 176 4.31 4.71 13.73
CA ASN A 176 5.60 5.04 13.14
C ASN A 176 6.71 4.40 13.98
N VAL A 177 7.52 3.59 13.34
CA VAL A 177 8.67 2.92 14.00
C VAL A 177 9.93 3.37 13.29
N SER A 178 10.87 3.92 14.06
CA SER A 178 12.19 4.27 13.55
C SER A 178 13.16 3.12 13.77
N LYS A 179 14.07 2.93 12.82
CA LYS A 179 15.14 1.98 12.99
C LYS A 179 16.09 2.49 14.08
N GLU A 180 16.19 1.78 15.19
CA GLU A 180 17.19 2.07 16.21
C GLU A 180 18.58 1.67 15.71
N HIS A 181 19.58 2.47 16.03
CA HIS A 181 20.97 2.27 15.64
C HIS A 181 21.65 1.17 16.45
#